data_70f1035804e9f1f6477aaf94e3011465
#
_entry.id   70f1035804e9f1f6477aaf94e3011465
#
_cell.length_a   1.000
_cell.length_b   1.000
_cell.length_c   1.000
_cell.angle_alpha   90.00
_cell.angle_beta   90.00
_cell.angle_gamma   90.00
#
_symmetry.space_group_name_H-M   'P 1'
#
loop_
_entity.id
_entity.type
_entity.pdbx_description
1 polymer ?
#
loop_
_entity_poly.entity_id
_entity_poly.type
_entity_poly.pdbx_seq_one_letter_code
_entity_poly.pdbx_strand_id
1 'polypeptide(L)'
;MKTHIGTFLSIGSPAVTELAAECGFDWVLIDLEHGCESEAALPNQLRALRGSQTLAIVRVSAPHPDLVSRVLDWGADGIMVPHVNTVAEAQHCVDAAYYPPKGHRGVSRTVRAYGYGMRLPAGEMPKPIILAQIETADAVASADQIAAVEGIDALFIGPADLSYDLKARNSPLPYDDCVNAIAKAARDHSKGCGILVRHADDKEKLKALGFTWLAMDSDLSLVREGFKRNLEVARSWC
;
A
#
# COMPACT_ATOMS: atom_id res chain seq x y z
N MET A 1 -10.97 -8.97 -12.28
CA MET A 1 -10.49 -9.03 -10.88
C MET A 1 -11.46 -8.28 -9.98
N LYS A 2 -11.56 -8.65 -8.68
CA LYS A 2 -12.37 -7.90 -7.69
C LYS A 2 -11.67 -6.57 -7.39
N THR A 3 -12.45 -5.50 -7.23
CA THR A 3 -11.92 -4.21 -6.74
C THR A 3 -11.85 -4.23 -5.21
N HIS A 4 -10.73 -3.81 -4.65
CA HIS A 4 -10.48 -3.68 -3.23
C HIS A 4 -10.47 -2.20 -2.85
N ILE A 5 -11.35 -1.80 -1.95
CA ILE A 5 -11.48 -0.42 -1.47
C ILE A 5 -10.75 -0.29 -0.14
N GLY A 6 -9.82 0.62 -0.07
CA GLY A 6 -9.03 0.88 1.13
C GLY A 6 -8.86 2.36 1.44
N THR A 7 -8.08 2.65 2.48
CA THR A 7 -7.72 4.02 2.87
C THR A 7 -6.32 4.05 3.49
N PHE A 8 -5.67 5.23 3.47
CA PHE A 8 -4.38 5.42 4.13
C PHE A 8 -4.57 5.83 5.59
N LEU A 9 -3.80 5.23 6.48
CA LEU A 9 -3.76 5.52 7.91
C LEU A 9 -2.40 6.11 8.25
N SER A 10 -2.36 7.42 8.39
CA SER A 10 -1.14 8.21 8.64
C SER A 10 -1.10 8.81 10.05
N ILE A 11 -2.23 8.84 10.79
CA ILE A 11 -2.30 9.38 12.16
C ILE A 11 -1.55 8.50 13.18
N GLY A 12 -1.51 7.18 12.93
CA GLY A 12 -0.89 6.25 13.88
C GLY A 12 -1.79 5.89 15.07
N SER A 13 -3.10 5.98 14.92
CA SER A 13 -4.06 5.68 15.99
C SER A 13 -4.69 4.30 15.83
N PRO A 14 -4.53 3.38 16.81
CA PRO A 14 -5.24 2.10 16.79
C PRO A 14 -6.77 2.25 16.75
N ALA A 15 -7.33 3.30 17.39
CA ALA A 15 -8.76 3.55 17.36
C ALA A 15 -9.26 3.96 15.97
N VAL A 16 -8.46 4.74 15.21
CA VAL A 16 -8.78 5.09 13.82
C VAL A 16 -8.67 3.86 12.92
N THR A 17 -7.69 3.00 13.18
CA THR A 17 -7.52 1.74 12.45
C THR A 17 -8.72 0.80 12.67
N GLU A 18 -9.18 0.64 13.91
CA GLU A 18 -10.37 -0.14 14.26
C GLU A 18 -11.63 0.44 13.59
N LEU A 19 -11.80 1.78 13.66
CA LEU A 19 -12.92 2.45 13.02
C LEU A 19 -12.94 2.22 11.49
N ALA A 20 -11.78 2.27 10.83
CA ALA A 20 -11.71 1.99 9.40
C ALA A 20 -12.17 0.56 9.07
N ALA A 21 -11.79 -0.43 9.90
CA ALA A 21 -12.24 -1.81 9.73
C ALA A 21 -13.76 -1.95 9.97
N GLU A 22 -14.29 -1.30 11.00
CA GLU A 22 -15.74 -1.28 11.30
C GLU A 22 -16.55 -0.58 10.18
N CYS A 23 -15.97 0.41 9.49
CA CYS A 23 -16.57 1.02 8.30
C CYS A 23 -16.61 0.08 7.08
N GLY A 24 -15.91 -1.05 7.12
CA GLY A 24 -15.95 -2.08 6.08
C GLY A 24 -14.98 -1.87 4.92
N PHE A 25 -13.87 -1.18 5.14
CA PHE A 25 -12.79 -1.14 4.15
C PHE A 25 -12.23 -2.56 3.92
N ASP A 26 -12.03 -2.94 2.65
CA ASP A 26 -11.41 -4.22 2.31
C ASP A 26 -9.93 -4.27 2.77
N TRP A 27 -9.25 -3.12 2.80
CA TRP A 27 -7.86 -2.99 3.24
C TRP A 27 -7.56 -1.60 3.79
N VAL A 28 -6.53 -1.53 4.60
CA VAL A 28 -5.94 -0.27 5.07
C VAL A 28 -4.45 -0.26 4.77
N LEU A 29 -3.91 0.93 4.47
CA LEU A 29 -2.48 1.15 4.41
C LEU A 29 -2.03 1.84 5.69
N ILE A 30 -1.23 1.16 6.49
CA ILE A 30 -0.54 1.77 7.63
C ILE A 30 0.79 2.34 7.12
N ASP A 31 0.96 3.65 7.28
CA ASP A 31 2.00 4.40 6.59
C ASP A 31 3.21 4.66 7.50
N LEU A 32 4.31 3.93 7.28
CA LEU A 32 5.58 4.15 7.98
C LEU A 32 6.57 5.04 7.19
N GLU A 33 6.17 5.52 6.01
CA GLU A 33 7.01 6.45 5.22
C GLU A 33 6.71 7.89 5.58
N HIS A 34 5.43 8.31 5.52
CA HIS A 34 4.98 9.67 5.76
C HIS A 34 3.99 9.79 6.93
N GLY A 35 3.67 8.71 7.60
CA GLY A 35 2.81 8.69 8.77
C GLY A 35 3.47 9.31 10.01
N CYS A 36 2.63 9.63 11.00
CA CYS A 36 3.07 10.20 12.27
C CYS A 36 3.62 9.16 13.25
N GLU A 37 3.57 7.88 12.90
CA GLU A 37 3.87 6.76 13.78
C GLU A 37 5.29 6.22 13.57
N SER A 38 5.89 5.74 14.67
CA SER A 38 7.12 4.94 14.60
C SER A 38 6.82 3.46 14.40
N GLU A 39 7.77 2.71 13.89
CA GLU A 39 7.68 1.26 13.73
C GLU A 39 7.29 0.54 15.04
N ALA A 40 7.69 1.07 16.20
CA ALA A 40 7.40 0.47 17.50
C ALA A 40 5.90 0.45 17.85
N ALA A 41 5.11 1.36 17.28
CA ALA A 41 3.68 1.45 17.53
C ALA A 41 2.84 0.60 16.55
N LEU A 42 3.39 0.22 15.39
CA LEU A 42 2.72 -0.61 14.38
C LEU A 42 2.01 -1.87 14.95
N PRO A 43 2.60 -2.64 15.90
CA PRO A 43 1.91 -3.80 16.45
C PRO A 43 0.57 -3.49 17.11
N ASN A 44 0.35 -2.25 17.60
CA ASN A 44 -0.93 -1.87 18.22
C ASN A 44 -2.01 -1.64 17.14
N GLN A 45 -1.68 -1.02 16.02
CA GLN A 45 -2.60 -0.88 14.90
C GLN A 45 -2.97 -2.25 14.31
N LEU A 46 -1.98 -3.14 14.13
CA LEU A 46 -2.24 -4.50 13.67
C LEU A 46 -3.10 -5.32 14.66
N ARG A 47 -3.06 -5.00 15.98
CA ARG A 47 -3.98 -5.62 16.97
C ARG A 47 -5.40 -5.10 16.82
N ALA A 48 -5.59 -3.83 16.47
CA ALA A 48 -6.90 -3.22 16.24
C ALA A 48 -7.67 -3.90 15.08
N LEU A 49 -6.96 -4.45 14.10
CA LEU A 49 -7.57 -5.19 12.98
C LEU A 49 -7.88 -6.66 13.31
N ARG A 50 -7.57 -7.12 14.54
CA ARG A 50 -7.74 -8.55 14.88
C ARG A 50 -9.21 -8.95 14.86
N GLY A 51 -9.53 -9.93 14.03
CA GLY A 51 -10.89 -10.46 13.90
C GLY A 51 -11.72 -9.78 12.81
N SER A 52 -11.23 -8.69 12.24
CA SER A 52 -11.82 -8.10 11.02
C SER A 52 -11.43 -8.90 9.76
N GLN A 53 -12.08 -8.59 8.64
CA GLN A 53 -11.70 -9.09 7.32
C GLN A 53 -10.83 -8.08 6.54
N THR A 54 -10.54 -6.94 7.15
CA THR A 54 -9.75 -5.86 6.55
C THR A 54 -8.29 -6.25 6.48
N LEU A 55 -7.69 -6.22 5.29
CA LEU A 55 -6.28 -6.53 5.10
C LEU A 55 -5.40 -5.38 5.60
N ALA A 56 -4.35 -5.71 6.34
CA ALA A 56 -3.34 -4.77 6.79
C ALA A 56 -2.17 -4.73 5.80
N ILE A 57 -2.10 -3.71 4.97
CA ILE A 57 -0.93 -3.42 4.13
C ILE A 57 -0.10 -2.35 4.85
N VAL A 58 1.19 -2.55 4.97
CA VAL A 58 2.11 -1.58 5.59
C VAL A 58 3.00 -0.97 4.52
N ARG A 59 2.98 0.36 4.38
CA ARG A 59 3.98 1.04 3.55
C ARG A 59 5.26 1.19 4.37
N VAL A 60 6.30 0.49 3.95
CA VAL A 60 7.62 0.59 4.56
C VAL A 60 8.32 1.87 4.12
N SER A 61 9.19 2.44 4.96
CA SER A 61 9.92 3.67 4.63
C SER A 61 11.00 3.45 3.56
N ALA A 62 11.46 2.22 3.41
CA ALA A 62 12.41 1.80 2.38
C ALA A 62 12.41 0.27 2.27
N PRO A 63 12.92 -0.32 1.17
CA PRO A 63 12.96 -1.77 0.96
C PRO A 63 14.05 -2.47 1.79
N HIS A 64 14.19 -2.11 3.06
CA HIS A 64 15.13 -2.77 3.97
C HIS A 64 14.62 -4.16 4.36
N PRO A 65 15.39 -5.24 4.10
CA PRO A 65 14.95 -6.62 4.38
C PRO A 65 14.53 -6.84 5.83
N ASP A 66 15.26 -6.22 6.78
CA ASP A 66 14.95 -6.33 8.21
C ASP A 66 13.59 -5.71 8.56
N LEU A 67 13.27 -4.55 7.98
CA LEU A 67 12.00 -3.88 8.20
C LEU A 67 10.86 -4.69 7.58
N VAL A 68 11.02 -5.15 6.35
CA VAL A 68 10.05 -5.99 5.64
C VAL A 68 9.77 -7.26 6.45
N SER A 69 10.81 -7.97 6.89
CA SER A 69 10.66 -9.19 7.70
C SER A 69 9.91 -8.91 9.00
N ARG A 70 10.28 -7.86 9.74
CA ARG A 70 9.63 -7.50 11.01
C ARG A 70 8.15 -7.12 10.85
N VAL A 71 7.83 -6.32 9.84
CA VAL A 71 6.44 -5.90 9.54
C VAL A 71 5.56 -7.12 9.29
N LEU A 72 6.03 -8.06 8.50
CA LEU A 72 5.33 -9.31 8.22
C LEU A 72 5.28 -10.24 9.45
N ASP A 73 6.33 -10.27 10.29
CA ASP A 73 6.36 -11.03 11.54
C ASP A 73 5.38 -10.46 12.59
N TRP A 74 5.16 -9.15 12.57
CA TRP A 74 4.11 -8.52 13.38
C TRP A 74 2.71 -8.79 12.87
N GLY A 75 2.56 -9.38 11.66
CA GLY A 75 1.31 -9.89 11.12
C GLY A 75 0.59 -8.90 10.23
N ALA A 76 1.31 -8.10 9.48
CA ALA A 76 0.77 -7.47 8.28
C ALA A 76 0.46 -8.54 7.22
N ASP A 77 -0.60 -8.33 6.46
CA ASP A 77 -0.98 -9.22 5.34
C ASP A 77 -0.12 -8.95 4.10
N GLY A 78 0.45 -7.75 4.02
CA GLY A 78 1.32 -7.36 2.93
C GLY A 78 2.09 -6.08 3.19
N ILE A 79 2.86 -5.70 2.19
CA ILE A 79 3.66 -4.47 2.18
C ILE A 79 3.39 -3.65 0.93
N MET A 80 3.52 -2.34 1.05
CA MET A 80 3.73 -1.43 -0.08
C MET A 80 5.15 -0.90 0.02
N VAL A 81 5.89 -0.99 -1.07
CA VAL A 81 7.28 -0.53 -1.13
C VAL A 81 7.35 0.71 -2.02
N PRO A 82 7.78 1.87 -1.48
CA PRO A 82 7.90 3.10 -2.26
C PRO A 82 9.09 3.04 -3.20
N HIS A 83 9.09 3.91 -4.21
CA HIS A 83 10.20 4.17 -5.12
C HIS A 83 10.78 2.94 -5.83
N VAL A 84 9.94 2.00 -6.25
CA VAL A 84 10.38 0.84 -7.04
C VAL A 84 10.57 1.29 -8.49
N ASN A 85 11.82 1.52 -8.88
CA ASN A 85 12.18 2.08 -10.19
C ASN A 85 12.72 1.03 -11.17
N THR A 86 13.19 -0.11 -10.66
CA THR A 86 13.87 -1.13 -11.43
C THR A 86 13.37 -2.54 -11.12
N VAL A 87 13.62 -3.46 -12.04
CA VAL A 87 13.38 -4.91 -11.82
C VAL A 87 14.16 -5.45 -10.64
N ALA A 88 15.41 -4.98 -10.45
CA ALA A 88 16.26 -5.42 -9.35
C ALA A 88 15.68 -5.01 -8.00
N GLU A 89 15.14 -3.80 -7.87
CA GLU A 89 14.45 -3.33 -6.66
C GLU A 89 13.17 -4.14 -6.41
N ALA A 90 12.37 -4.40 -7.45
CA ALA A 90 11.18 -5.24 -7.33
C ALA A 90 11.53 -6.67 -6.88
N GLN A 91 12.57 -7.28 -7.45
CA GLN A 91 13.06 -8.59 -7.03
C GLN A 91 13.56 -8.56 -5.58
N HIS A 92 14.26 -7.51 -5.18
CA HIS A 92 14.72 -7.34 -3.79
C HIS A 92 13.57 -7.27 -2.79
N CYS A 93 12.45 -6.62 -3.15
CA CYS A 93 11.24 -6.62 -2.32
C CYS A 93 10.69 -8.04 -2.14
N VAL A 94 10.63 -8.83 -3.20
CA VAL A 94 10.17 -10.23 -3.16
C VAL A 94 11.12 -11.06 -2.30
N ASP A 95 12.43 -10.95 -2.50
CA ASP A 95 13.44 -11.69 -1.74
C ASP A 95 13.36 -11.42 -0.24
N ALA A 96 13.10 -10.17 0.14
CA ALA A 96 12.95 -9.78 1.55
C ALA A 96 11.66 -10.29 2.19
N ALA A 97 10.58 -10.43 1.41
CA ALA A 97 9.25 -10.76 1.91
C ALA A 97 8.94 -12.28 1.94
N TYR A 98 9.53 -13.04 1.03
CA TYR A 98 9.27 -14.46 0.89
C TYR A 98 10.28 -15.32 1.65
N TYR A 99 9.80 -16.46 2.13
CA TYR A 99 10.65 -17.49 2.72
C TYR A 99 11.40 -18.29 1.63
N PRO A 100 12.53 -18.95 1.98
CA PRO A 100 13.18 -19.90 1.07
C PRO A 100 12.22 -21.00 0.58
N PRO A 101 12.36 -21.48 -0.67
CA PRO A 101 13.40 -21.16 -1.65
C PRO A 101 13.13 -19.89 -2.49
N LYS A 102 11.98 -19.23 -2.34
CA LYS A 102 11.55 -18.11 -3.17
C LYS A 102 12.19 -16.77 -2.78
N GLY A 103 12.60 -16.62 -1.53
CA GLY A 103 13.26 -15.43 -0.99
C GLY A 103 14.18 -15.79 0.16
N HIS A 104 14.57 -14.78 0.95
CA HIS A 104 15.57 -14.91 2.02
C HIS A 104 15.03 -14.51 3.40
N ARG A 105 13.71 -14.32 3.57
CA ARG A 105 13.11 -13.98 4.86
C ARG A 105 13.45 -15.04 5.91
N GLY A 106 13.97 -14.59 7.06
CA GLY A 106 14.27 -15.47 8.21
C GLY A 106 12.99 -16.09 8.80
N VAL A 107 13.07 -17.35 9.22
CA VAL A 107 11.95 -18.09 9.82
C VAL A 107 11.99 -17.96 11.33
N SER A 108 10.92 -17.41 11.93
CA SER A 108 10.66 -17.49 13.36
C SER A 108 9.25 -18.03 13.61
N ARG A 109 9.13 -19.02 14.48
CA ARG A 109 7.85 -19.68 14.79
C ARG A 109 7.06 -18.98 15.90
N THR A 110 7.71 -18.10 16.69
CA THR A 110 7.12 -17.46 17.86
C THR A 110 6.67 -16.03 17.62
N VAL A 111 6.61 -15.60 16.35
CA VAL A 111 6.16 -14.26 15.97
C VAL A 111 4.65 -14.08 16.07
N ARG A 112 4.19 -12.83 16.12
CA ARG A 112 2.77 -12.50 16.23
C ARG A 112 1.95 -13.04 15.06
N ALA A 113 2.48 -13.02 13.85
CA ALA A 113 1.83 -13.57 12.65
C ALA A 113 1.35 -15.02 12.88
N TYR A 114 2.12 -15.80 13.62
CA TYR A 114 1.78 -17.19 13.96
C TYR A 114 1.20 -17.36 15.37
N GLY A 115 0.59 -16.30 15.91
CA GLY A 115 -0.04 -16.33 17.23
C GLY A 115 0.92 -16.71 18.34
N TYR A 116 2.17 -16.24 18.25
CA TYR A 116 3.26 -16.56 19.20
C TYR A 116 3.55 -18.07 19.31
N GLY A 117 3.41 -18.78 18.18
CA GLY A 117 3.65 -20.21 18.07
C GLY A 117 2.39 -21.09 18.21
N MET A 118 1.24 -20.49 18.49
CA MET A 118 -0.02 -21.24 18.65
C MET A 118 -0.75 -21.52 17.33
N ARG A 119 -0.37 -20.89 16.23
CA ARG A 119 -1.01 -20.98 14.90
C ARG A 119 0.04 -21.12 13.80
N LEU A 120 0.82 -22.18 13.89
CA LEU A 120 1.83 -22.43 12.86
C LEU A 120 1.17 -22.90 11.57
N PRO A 121 1.67 -22.47 10.38
CA PRO A 121 1.22 -23.02 9.11
C PRO A 121 1.41 -24.54 9.07
N ALA A 122 0.38 -25.26 8.64
CA ALA A 122 0.42 -26.72 8.51
C ALA A 122 0.98 -27.21 7.15
N GLY A 123 1.36 -26.29 6.28
CA GLY A 123 1.83 -26.58 4.91
C GLY A 123 2.74 -25.47 4.38
N GLU A 124 2.43 -24.96 3.20
CA GLU A 124 3.18 -23.84 2.62
C GLU A 124 3.10 -22.60 3.52
N MET A 125 4.22 -21.87 3.56
CA MET A 125 4.27 -20.60 4.28
C MET A 125 3.36 -19.56 3.61
N PRO A 126 2.69 -18.69 4.40
CA PRO A 126 1.81 -17.66 3.86
C PRO A 126 2.56 -16.75 2.87
N LYS A 127 1.88 -16.43 1.77
CA LYS A 127 2.38 -15.51 0.76
C LYS A 127 1.98 -14.08 1.16
N PRO A 128 2.92 -13.16 1.36
CA PRO A 128 2.58 -11.75 1.60
C PRO A 128 2.09 -11.10 0.32
N ILE A 129 1.22 -10.10 0.45
CA ILE A 129 0.83 -9.22 -0.66
C ILE A 129 1.93 -8.16 -0.83
N ILE A 130 2.41 -7.97 -2.08
CA ILE A 130 3.44 -6.98 -2.37
C ILE A 130 2.92 -5.98 -3.41
N LEU A 131 2.77 -4.72 -3.00
CA LEU A 131 2.42 -3.60 -3.84
C LEU A 131 3.70 -2.81 -4.15
N ALA A 132 4.12 -2.78 -5.42
CA ALA A 132 5.25 -1.96 -5.87
C ALA A 132 4.75 -0.55 -6.22
N GLN A 133 5.25 0.49 -5.54
CA GLN A 133 4.83 1.86 -5.79
C GLN A 133 5.62 2.45 -6.95
N ILE A 134 4.90 2.87 -7.99
CA ILE A 134 5.41 3.43 -9.26
C ILE A 134 5.13 4.93 -9.25
N GLU A 135 6.17 5.73 -9.05
CA GLU A 135 6.00 7.16 -8.73
C GLU A 135 7.12 8.07 -9.28
N THR A 136 7.90 7.56 -10.24
CA THR A 136 8.90 8.34 -10.98
C THR A 136 8.83 8.03 -12.47
N ALA A 137 9.39 8.89 -13.31
CA ALA A 137 9.48 8.65 -14.74
C ALA A 137 10.26 7.37 -15.07
N ASP A 138 11.32 7.07 -14.30
CA ASP A 138 12.12 5.85 -14.47
C ASP A 138 11.31 4.59 -14.12
N ALA A 139 10.50 4.66 -13.05
CA ALA A 139 9.59 3.59 -12.67
C ALA A 139 8.52 3.34 -13.75
N VAL A 140 7.97 4.41 -14.34
CA VAL A 140 7.02 4.30 -15.47
C VAL A 140 7.65 3.60 -16.66
N ALA A 141 8.89 3.96 -17.02
CA ALA A 141 9.61 3.32 -18.12
C ALA A 141 9.89 1.84 -17.86
N SER A 142 10.02 1.44 -16.61
CA SER A 142 10.29 0.06 -16.16
C SER A 142 9.02 -0.72 -15.78
N ALA A 143 7.84 -0.11 -15.81
CA ALA A 143 6.60 -0.65 -15.21
C ALA A 143 6.23 -2.04 -15.77
N ASP A 144 6.39 -2.27 -17.07
CA ASP A 144 6.13 -3.56 -17.69
C ASP A 144 7.05 -4.66 -17.12
N GLN A 145 8.33 -4.36 -17.01
CA GLN A 145 9.34 -5.29 -16.47
C GLN A 145 9.16 -5.53 -14.97
N ILE A 146 8.77 -4.49 -14.21
CA ILE A 146 8.46 -4.61 -12.78
C ILE A 146 7.21 -5.50 -12.60
N ALA A 147 6.17 -5.30 -13.40
CA ALA A 147 4.96 -6.12 -13.37
C ALA A 147 5.23 -7.60 -13.69
N ALA A 148 6.24 -7.90 -14.53
CA ALA A 148 6.64 -9.27 -14.86
C ALA A 148 7.30 -10.02 -13.70
N VAL A 149 7.77 -9.32 -12.65
CA VAL A 149 8.43 -9.96 -11.50
C VAL A 149 7.43 -10.85 -10.75
N GLU A 150 7.77 -12.13 -10.64
CA GLU A 150 6.96 -13.08 -9.87
C GLU A 150 7.02 -12.76 -8.38
N GLY A 151 5.85 -12.58 -7.76
CA GLY A 151 5.73 -12.21 -6.34
C GLY A 151 5.29 -10.77 -6.13
N ILE A 152 5.37 -9.90 -7.13
CA ILE A 152 4.64 -8.62 -7.13
C ILE A 152 3.17 -8.92 -7.41
N ASP A 153 2.25 -8.38 -6.59
CA ASP A 153 0.81 -8.58 -6.73
C ASP A 153 0.12 -7.41 -7.43
N ALA A 154 0.61 -6.19 -7.22
CA ALA A 154 0.08 -5.01 -7.88
C ALA A 154 1.14 -3.92 -8.08
N LEU A 155 0.94 -3.11 -9.12
CA LEU A 155 1.59 -1.81 -9.28
C LEU A 155 0.70 -0.74 -8.65
N PHE A 156 1.24 0.07 -7.74
CA PHE A 156 0.49 1.13 -7.08
C PHE A 156 1.05 2.50 -7.47
N ILE A 157 0.20 3.38 -8.00
CA ILE A 157 0.62 4.71 -8.41
C ILE A 157 0.68 5.65 -7.21
N GLY A 158 1.83 6.33 -7.02
CA GLY A 158 1.98 7.48 -6.12
C GLY A 158 1.72 8.79 -6.86
N PRO A 159 0.47 9.36 -6.83
CA PRO A 159 0.11 10.47 -7.73
C PRO A 159 0.89 11.75 -7.48
N ALA A 160 1.18 12.03 -6.20
CA ALA A 160 1.88 13.26 -5.81
C ALA A 160 3.34 13.21 -6.27
N ASP A 161 4.05 12.12 -5.96
CA ASP A 161 5.45 11.96 -6.27
C ASP A 161 5.67 11.84 -7.77
N LEU A 162 4.85 11.06 -8.47
CA LEU A 162 4.90 10.96 -9.92
C LEU A 162 4.71 12.33 -10.59
N SER A 163 3.71 13.10 -10.16
CA SER A 163 3.46 14.44 -10.70
C SER A 163 4.64 15.39 -10.43
N TYR A 164 5.22 15.28 -9.23
CA TYR A 164 6.38 16.10 -8.83
C TYR A 164 7.63 15.72 -9.63
N ASP A 165 7.93 14.43 -9.78
CA ASP A 165 9.09 13.93 -10.52
C ASP A 165 9.03 14.32 -12.00
N LEU A 166 7.87 14.12 -12.65
CA LEU A 166 7.66 14.54 -14.05
C LEU A 166 7.91 16.04 -14.25
N LYS A 167 7.39 16.87 -13.33
CA LYS A 167 7.59 18.32 -13.37
C LYS A 167 9.06 18.70 -13.10
N ALA A 168 9.69 18.14 -12.08
CA ALA A 168 11.07 18.45 -11.69
C ALA A 168 12.07 18.10 -12.80
N ARG A 169 11.81 17.02 -13.54
CA ARG A 169 12.65 16.59 -14.67
C ARG A 169 12.28 17.26 -15.99
N ASN A 170 11.27 18.16 -16.03
CA ASN A 170 10.70 18.67 -17.27
C ASN A 170 10.36 17.55 -18.26
N SER A 171 9.79 16.46 -17.78
CA SER A 171 9.44 15.31 -18.60
C SER A 171 8.43 15.69 -19.66
N PRO A 172 8.61 15.25 -20.93
CA PRO A 172 7.64 15.48 -21.98
C PRO A 172 6.40 14.56 -21.85
N LEU A 173 6.43 13.57 -20.94
CA LEU A 173 5.34 12.60 -20.76
C LEU A 173 4.20 13.23 -19.97
N PRO A 174 2.96 13.27 -20.53
CA PRO A 174 1.79 13.66 -19.76
C PRO A 174 1.51 12.66 -18.62
N TYR A 175 1.06 13.19 -17.47
CA TYR A 175 0.70 12.35 -16.31
C TYR A 175 -0.29 11.24 -16.67
N ASP A 176 -1.31 11.55 -17.46
CA ASP A 176 -2.33 10.58 -17.88
C ASP A 176 -1.76 9.45 -18.73
N ASP A 177 -0.76 9.74 -19.57
CA ASP A 177 -0.08 8.71 -20.36
C ASP A 177 0.75 7.78 -19.45
N CYS A 178 1.37 8.32 -18.40
CA CYS A 178 2.04 7.51 -17.40
C CYS A 178 1.06 6.59 -16.65
N VAL A 179 -0.09 7.11 -16.22
CA VAL A 179 -1.15 6.32 -15.59
C VAL A 179 -1.65 5.20 -16.50
N ASN A 180 -1.86 5.50 -17.78
CA ASN A 180 -2.29 4.54 -18.80
C ASN A 180 -1.22 3.43 -19.01
N ALA A 181 0.05 3.81 -19.07
CA ALA A 181 1.16 2.87 -19.24
C ALA A 181 1.29 1.90 -18.06
N ILE A 182 1.20 2.41 -16.82
CA ILE A 182 1.25 1.58 -15.61
C ILE A 182 0.04 0.63 -15.55
N ALA A 183 -1.18 1.13 -15.81
CA ALA A 183 -2.38 0.30 -15.83
C ALA A 183 -2.33 -0.79 -16.92
N LYS A 184 -1.75 -0.47 -18.08
CA LYS A 184 -1.52 -1.43 -19.16
C LYS A 184 -0.52 -2.51 -18.72
N ALA A 185 0.62 -2.12 -18.16
CA ALA A 185 1.64 -3.05 -17.67
C ALA A 185 1.06 -4.02 -16.62
N ALA A 186 0.34 -3.51 -15.63
CA ALA A 186 -0.32 -4.36 -14.63
C ALA A 186 -1.28 -5.37 -15.28
N ARG A 187 -2.13 -4.92 -16.20
CA ARG A 187 -3.08 -5.80 -16.90
C ARG A 187 -2.41 -6.86 -17.76
N ASP A 188 -1.39 -6.50 -18.53
CA ASP A 188 -0.69 -7.41 -19.45
C ASP A 188 -0.01 -8.57 -18.68
N HIS A 189 0.41 -8.31 -17.43
CA HIS A 189 0.98 -9.32 -16.55
C HIS A 189 -0.01 -9.91 -15.53
N SER A 190 -1.32 -9.65 -15.68
CA SER A 190 -2.37 -10.14 -14.77
C SER A 190 -2.17 -9.69 -13.30
N LYS A 191 -1.58 -8.52 -13.09
CA LYS A 191 -1.38 -7.89 -11.79
C LYS A 191 -2.51 -6.91 -11.47
N GLY A 192 -2.67 -6.61 -10.17
CA GLY A 192 -3.49 -5.50 -9.73
C GLY A 192 -2.89 -4.15 -10.16
N CYS A 193 -3.75 -3.15 -10.32
CA CYS A 193 -3.33 -1.76 -10.44
C CYS A 193 -4.00 -0.93 -9.36
N GLY A 194 -3.24 -0.10 -8.65
CA GLY A 194 -3.73 0.68 -7.53
C GLY A 194 -3.38 2.15 -7.63
N ILE A 195 -4.16 2.98 -6.93
CA ILE A 195 -3.95 4.43 -6.84
C ILE A 195 -4.63 5.02 -5.61
N LEU A 196 -4.08 6.12 -5.08
CA LEU A 196 -4.75 6.97 -4.11
C LEU A 196 -5.73 7.91 -4.82
N VAL A 197 -7.02 7.76 -4.54
CA VAL A 197 -8.12 8.54 -5.12
C VAL A 197 -8.49 9.68 -4.19
N ARG A 198 -8.42 10.90 -4.66
CA ARG A 198 -8.80 12.11 -3.91
C ARG A 198 -10.07 12.80 -4.45
N HIS A 199 -10.46 12.48 -5.67
CA HIS A 199 -11.62 13.08 -6.34
C HIS A 199 -12.54 12.00 -6.91
N ALA A 200 -13.83 12.11 -6.63
CA ALA A 200 -14.83 11.13 -7.09
C ALA A 200 -14.97 11.10 -8.62
N ASP A 201 -14.59 12.18 -9.30
CA ASP A 201 -14.72 12.33 -10.76
C ASP A 201 -13.84 11.36 -11.55
N ASP A 202 -12.81 10.79 -10.92
CA ASP A 202 -11.89 9.83 -11.56
C ASP A 202 -12.49 8.42 -11.71
N LYS A 203 -13.64 8.14 -11.11
CA LYS A 203 -14.22 6.80 -10.98
C LYS A 203 -14.34 6.05 -12.31
N GLU A 204 -14.96 6.66 -13.31
CA GLU A 204 -15.21 5.98 -14.59
C GLU A 204 -13.92 5.74 -15.37
N LYS A 205 -12.96 6.66 -15.30
CA LYS A 205 -11.64 6.53 -15.89
C LYS A 205 -10.87 5.36 -15.24
N LEU A 206 -10.79 5.32 -13.92
CA LEU A 206 -10.09 4.26 -13.20
C LEU A 206 -10.71 2.88 -13.44
N LYS A 207 -12.04 2.81 -13.47
CA LYS A 207 -12.77 1.58 -13.80
C LYS A 207 -12.46 1.09 -15.22
N ALA A 208 -12.48 1.99 -16.20
CA ALA A 208 -12.18 1.66 -17.60
C ALA A 208 -10.73 1.17 -17.78
N LEU A 209 -9.78 1.72 -17.01
CA LEU A 209 -8.39 1.31 -16.99
C LEU A 209 -8.13 0.01 -16.22
N GLY A 210 -9.12 -0.50 -15.48
CA GLY A 210 -9.04 -1.76 -14.76
C GLY A 210 -8.34 -1.68 -13.40
N PHE A 211 -8.43 -0.53 -12.72
CA PHE A 211 -7.89 -0.39 -11.37
C PHE A 211 -8.64 -1.28 -10.38
N THR A 212 -7.88 -1.97 -9.53
CA THR A 212 -8.40 -2.96 -8.57
C THR A 212 -8.04 -2.68 -7.12
N TRP A 213 -7.07 -1.79 -6.84
CA TRP A 213 -6.67 -1.37 -5.51
C TRP A 213 -6.90 0.14 -5.36
N LEU A 214 -8.07 0.54 -4.86
CA LEU A 214 -8.41 1.95 -4.71
C LEU A 214 -8.27 2.37 -3.25
N ALA A 215 -7.33 3.27 -2.96
CA ALA A 215 -7.24 3.91 -1.66
C ALA A 215 -8.06 5.21 -1.67
N MET A 216 -9.11 5.28 -0.85
CA MET A 216 -9.98 6.45 -0.77
C MET A 216 -9.48 7.40 0.30
N ASP A 217 -8.69 8.40 -0.12
CA ASP A 217 -8.12 9.44 0.73
C ASP A 217 -7.27 8.89 1.92
N SER A 218 -7.07 9.71 2.94
CA SER A 218 -6.36 9.33 4.17
C SER A 218 -7.11 9.83 5.41
N ASP A 219 -6.87 9.18 6.54
CA ASP A 219 -7.43 9.56 7.84
C ASP A 219 -7.10 11.02 8.21
N LEU A 220 -5.88 11.50 7.96
CA LEU A 220 -5.49 12.90 8.16
C LEU A 220 -6.34 13.87 7.33
N SER A 221 -6.58 13.55 6.06
CA SER A 221 -7.42 14.37 5.20
C SER A 221 -8.87 14.40 5.68
N LEU A 222 -9.43 13.23 6.00
CA LEU A 222 -10.81 13.11 6.48
C LEU A 222 -11.02 13.89 7.78
N VAL A 223 -10.10 13.77 8.75
CA VAL A 223 -10.16 14.50 10.02
C VAL A 223 -10.00 15.99 9.78
N ARG A 224 -9.05 16.42 8.95
CA ARG A 224 -8.86 17.83 8.61
C ARG A 224 -10.12 18.45 8.00
N GLU A 225 -10.72 17.81 7.03
CA GLU A 225 -11.93 18.33 6.38
C GLU A 225 -13.14 18.31 7.34
N GLY A 226 -13.23 17.31 8.21
CA GLY A 226 -14.22 17.28 9.29
C GLY A 226 -14.07 18.46 10.25
N PHE A 227 -12.87 18.78 10.69
CA PHE A 227 -12.60 19.94 11.55
C PHE A 227 -12.91 21.26 10.85
N LYS A 228 -12.51 21.45 9.60
CA LYS A 228 -12.81 22.67 8.83
C LYS A 228 -14.32 22.89 8.72
N ARG A 229 -15.07 21.88 8.29
CA ARG A 229 -16.52 21.95 8.15
C ARG A 229 -17.19 22.32 9.48
N ASN A 230 -16.81 21.67 10.58
CA ASN A 230 -17.39 21.96 11.89
C ASN A 230 -17.09 23.39 12.35
N LEU A 231 -15.86 23.88 12.10
CA LEU A 231 -15.48 25.24 12.45
C LEU A 231 -16.25 26.29 11.61
N GLU A 232 -16.44 26.05 10.33
CA GLU A 232 -17.26 26.90 9.45
C GLU A 232 -18.71 26.98 9.94
N VAL A 233 -19.32 25.84 10.27
CA VAL A 233 -20.67 25.79 10.86
C VAL A 233 -20.70 26.58 12.16
N ALA A 234 -19.78 26.36 13.10
CA ALA A 234 -19.78 27.08 14.38
C ALA A 234 -19.62 28.61 14.21
N ARG A 235 -18.76 29.04 13.26
CA ARG A 235 -18.57 30.48 12.97
C ARG A 235 -19.79 31.12 12.33
N SER A 236 -20.67 30.38 11.69
CA SER A 236 -21.93 30.90 11.14
C SER A 236 -22.98 31.21 12.24
N TRP A 237 -22.75 30.77 13.48
CA TRP A 237 -23.63 31.06 14.63
C TRP A 237 -23.27 32.38 15.37
N CYS A 238 -22.10 32.93 15.09
CA CYS A 238 -21.59 34.20 15.66
C CYS A 238 -21.78 35.34 14.68
#